data_fe217af581148bd74bb04937f28c696c
#
_entry.id   fe217af581148bd74bb04937f28c696c
#
_cell.length_a   1.000
_cell.length_b   1.000
_cell.length_c   1.000
_cell.angle_alpha   90.00
_cell.angle_beta   90.00
_cell.angle_gamma   90.00
#
_symmetry.space_group_name_H-M   'P 1'
#
loop_
_entity.id
_entity.type
_entity.pdbx_description
1 polymer ?
#
loop_
_entity_poly.entity_id
_entity_poly.type
_entity_poly.pdbx_seq_one_letter_code
_entity_poly.pdbx_strand_id
1 'polypeptide(L)'
;MIWLVRHAQPLIAQGVCYGALDVPADAEATRQAAQGLAQRLPPEVRVSVSPLRRCQQLAQALQVLRPDVRFHTEARLAEMNFGSWEGQRWDVLLPEDFDAWTNDFWHYRVGDGECVAGFVGRVGDVWDEAVAASLPGVPQIWLTHAGVIRAARLIASGQREVRSAVDWPAAAPGFGQSWRYLASSVWLKDAG
;
A
#
# COMPACT_ATOMS: atom_id res chain seq x y z
N MET A 1 -15.58 7.39 2.54
CA MET A 1 -14.54 6.89 3.49
C MET A 1 -13.69 5.85 2.78
N ILE A 2 -12.36 5.95 2.87
CA ILE A 2 -11.43 4.98 2.27
C ILE A 2 -10.61 4.31 3.39
N TRP A 3 -10.59 2.98 3.41
CA TRP A 3 -9.78 2.19 4.33
C TRP A 3 -8.54 1.70 3.58
N LEU A 4 -7.36 1.93 4.14
CA LEU A 4 -6.09 1.51 3.59
C LEU A 4 -5.48 0.45 4.52
N VAL A 5 -5.52 -0.79 4.10
CA VAL A 5 -5.07 -1.95 4.89
C VAL A 5 -3.73 -2.42 4.35
N ARG A 6 -2.73 -2.45 5.20
CA ARG A 6 -1.43 -3.02 4.85
C ARG A 6 -1.46 -4.54 4.97
N HIS A 7 -0.87 -5.24 4.01
CA HIS A 7 -0.69 -6.71 4.08
C HIS A 7 -0.05 -7.16 5.40
N ALA A 8 -0.17 -8.44 5.74
CA ALA A 8 0.46 -9.05 6.92
C ALA A 8 1.99 -9.14 6.76
N GLN A 9 2.70 -9.55 7.81
CA GLN A 9 4.16 -9.65 7.84
C GLN A 9 4.68 -10.47 6.63
N PRO A 10 5.54 -9.91 5.76
CA PRO A 10 6.10 -10.65 4.63
C PRO A 10 7.19 -11.61 5.09
N LEU A 11 7.34 -12.72 4.38
CA LEU A 11 8.41 -13.71 4.59
C LEU A 11 9.64 -13.30 3.78
N ILE A 12 10.33 -12.27 4.27
CA ILE A 12 11.59 -11.77 3.70
C ILE A 12 12.50 -11.31 4.84
N ALA A 13 13.79 -11.41 4.66
CA ALA A 13 14.75 -10.97 5.66
C ALA A 13 14.68 -9.45 5.87
N GLN A 14 14.86 -9.02 7.11
CA GLN A 14 14.92 -7.60 7.44
C GLN A 14 16.07 -6.91 6.69
N GLY A 15 15.82 -5.71 6.19
CA GLY A 15 16.82 -4.93 5.45
C GLY A 15 16.95 -5.31 3.98
N VAL A 16 16.12 -6.22 3.47
CA VAL A 16 16.05 -6.51 2.03
C VAL A 16 15.05 -5.57 1.36
N CYS A 17 15.45 -5.01 0.21
CA CYS A 17 14.57 -4.24 -0.65
C CYS A 17 13.54 -5.15 -1.29
N TYR A 18 12.26 -4.84 -1.15
CA TYR A 18 11.16 -5.53 -1.83
C TYR A 18 10.02 -4.54 -2.07
N GLY A 19 9.66 -4.38 -3.28
CA GLY A 19 8.51 -3.57 -3.70
C GLY A 19 7.57 -4.43 -4.53
N ALA A 20 7.81 -4.48 -5.84
CA ALA A 20 7.08 -5.34 -6.76
C ALA A 20 7.47 -6.83 -6.63
N LEU A 21 8.59 -7.15 -5.97
CA LEU A 21 8.98 -8.55 -5.72
C LEU A 21 7.84 -9.30 -5.02
N ASP A 22 7.43 -10.42 -5.60
CA ASP A 22 6.23 -11.15 -5.19
C ASP A 22 6.51 -12.13 -4.03
N VAL A 23 6.86 -11.57 -2.87
CA VAL A 23 7.10 -12.34 -1.65
C VAL A 23 5.78 -12.70 -0.94
N PRO A 24 5.67 -13.91 -0.36
CA PRO A 24 4.51 -14.29 0.43
C PRO A 24 4.51 -13.59 1.80
N ALA A 25 3.34 -13.54 2.44
CA ALA A 25 3.21 -13.19 3.84
C ALA A 25 3.18 -14.43 4.74
N ASP A 26 3.54 -14.24 6.01
CA ASP A 26 3.40 -15.24 7.05
C ASP A 26 1.93 -15.67 7.19
N ALA A 27 1.68 -16.97 7.24
CA ALA A 27 0.33 -17.51 7.24
C ALA A 27 -0.45 -17.20 8.52
N GLU A 28 0.23 -17.25 9.68
CA GLU A 28 -0.40 -16.98 10.97
C GLU A 28 -0.71 -15.49 11.13
N ALA A 29 0.24 -14.62 10.80
CA ALA A 29 0.03 -13.18 10.79
C ALA A 29 -1.09 -12.78 9.81
N THR A 30 -1.17 -13.45 8.65
CA THR A 30 -2.24 -13.23 7.66
C THR A 30 -3.61 -13.62 8.22
N ARG A 31 -3.71 -14.78 8.90
CA ARG A 31 -4.94 -15.25 9.54
C ARG A 31 -5.41 -14.28 10.63
N GLN A 32 -4.50 -13.82 11.49
CA GLN A 32 -4.80 -12.85 12.55
C GLN A 32 -5.27 -11.51 11.98
N ALA A 33 -4.59 -10.99 10.96
CA ALA A 33 -4.99 -9.76 10.28
C ALA A 33 -6.38 -9.90 9.63
N ALA A 34 -6.66 -11.04 8.97
CA ALA A 34 -7.97 -11.31 8.40
C ALA A 34 -9.08 -11.37 9.45
N GLN A 35 -8.84 -12.02 10.60
CA GLN A 35 -9.80 -12.09 11.70
C GLN A 35 -10.12 -10.70 12.26
N GLY A 36 -9.09 -9.89 12.55
CA GLY A 36 -9.29 -8.54 13.04
C GLY A 36 -10.01 -7.64 12.03
N LEU A 37 -9.72 -7.80 10.74
CA LEU A 37 -10.39 -7.05 9.68
C LEU A 37 -11.85 -7.49 9.50
N ALA A 38 -12.12 -8.81 9.52
CA ALA A 38 -13.46 -9.38 9.37
C ALA A 38 -14.47 -8.84 10.39
N GLN A 39 -14.03 -8.60 11.64
CA GLN A 39 -14.86 -8.07 12.71
C GLN A 39 -15.23 -6.58 12.53
N ARG A 40 -14.42 -5.84 11.77
CA ARG A 40 -14.57 -4.38 11.62
C ARG A 40 -15.20 -3.95 10.31
N LEU A 41 -15.14 -4.80 9.28
CA LEU A 41 -15.70 -4.47 7.98
C LEU A 41 -17.24 -4.48 8.01
N PRO A 42 -17.88 -3.44 7.46
CA PRO A 42 -19.33 -3.46 7.27
C PRO A 42 -19.75 -4.58 6.29
N PRO A 43 -21.03 -4.93 6.22
CA PRO A 43 -21.51 -5.95 5.29
C PRO A 43 -21.41 -5.48 3.83
N GLU A 44 -21.32 -6.43 2.92
CA GLU A 44 -21.42 -6.25 1.46
C GLU A 44 -20.44 -5.24 0.84
N VAL A 45 -19.26 -5.03 1.46
CA VAL A 45 -18.26 -4.10 0.95
C VAL A 45 -17.51 -4.64 -0.26
N ARG A 46 -17.01 -3.70 -1.09
CA ARG A 46 -16.08 -4.01 -2.17
C ARG A 46 -14.67 -3.70 -1.72
N VAL A 47 -13.76 -4.61 -2.02
CA VAL A 47 -12.36 -4.52 -1.62
C VAL A 47 -11.48 -4.59 -2.87
N SER A 48 -10.73 -3.52 -3.14
CA SER A 48 -9.67 -3.51 -4.16
C SER A 48 -8.39 -4.09 -3.56
N VAL A 49 -7.77 -5.02 -4.27
CA VAL A 49 -6.64 -5.81 -3.77
C VAL A 49 -5.46 -5.67 -4.71
N SER A 50 -4.29 -5.32 -4.17
CA SER A 50 -3.02 -5.40 -4.91
C SER A 50 -2.83 -6.80 -5.51
N PRO A 51 -2.25 -6.92 -6.73
CA PRO A 51 -2.00 -8.22 -7.35
C PRO A 51 -0.94 -9.04 -6.61
N LEU A 52 -0.11 -8.42 -5.75
CA LEU A 52 1.00 -9.08 -5.10
C LEU A 52 0.51 -10.10 -4.05
N ARG A 53 1.19 -11.26 -4.04
CA ARG A 53 0.82 -12.46 -3.28
C ARG A 53 0.47 -12.18 -1.82
N ARG A 54 1.25 -11.34 -1.12
CA ARG A 54 1.02 -10.97 0.29
C ARG A 54 -0.32 -10.28 0.55
N CYS A 55 -0.84 -9.52 -0.44
CA CYS A 55 -2.17 -8.94 -0.37
C CYS A 55 -3.26 -9.93 -0.78
N GLN A 56 -3.00 -10.74 -1.79
CA GLN A 56 -3.92 -11.79 -2.24
C GLN A 56 -4.16 -12.86 -1.15
N GLN A 57 -3.12 -13.22 -0.38
CA GLN A 57 -3.24 -14.12 0.77
C GLN A 57 -4.18 -13.54 1.84
N LEU A 58 -4.07 -12.24 2.15
CA LEU A 58 -4.96 -11.57 3.08
C LEU A 58 -6.41 -11.54 2.56
N ALA A 59 -6.60 -11.27 1.27
CA ALA A 59 -7.91 -11.30 0.63
C ALA A 59 -8.54 -12.70 0.69
N GLN A 60 -7.77 -13.75 0.38
CA GLN A 60 -8.24 -15.14 0.46
C GLN A 60 -8.64 -15.55 1.88
N ALA A 61 -7.81 -15.21 2.88
CA ALA A 61 -8.12 -15.49 4.28
C ALA A 61 -9.39 -14.73 4.75
N LEU A 62 -9.55 -13.49 4.31
CA LEU A 62 -10.73 -12.69 4.60
C LEU A 62 -11.98 -13.22 3.90
N GLN A 63 -11.88 -13.71 2.66
CA GLN A 63 -13.00 -14.30 1.89
C GLN A 63 -13.63 -15.50 2.60
N VAL A 64 -12.82 -16.31 3.29
CA VAL A 64 -13.32 -17.45 4.09
C VAL A 64 -14.17 -16.97 5.26
N LEU A 65 -13.78 -15.87 5.90
CA LEU A 65 -14.45 -15.32 7.08
C LEU A 65 -15.66 -14.44 6.70
N ARG A 66 -15.61 -13.83 5.52
CA ARG A 66 -16.59 -12.85 5.03
C ARG A 66 -16.95 -13.15 3.58
N PRO A 67 -17.76 -14.20 3.33
CA PRO A 67 -18.20 -14.58 1.98
C PRO A 67 -19.10 -13.52 1.31
N ASP A 68 -19.65 -12.59 2.08
CA ASP A 68 -20.43 -11.44 1.61
C ASP A 68 -19.57 -10.34 0.96
N VAL A 69 -18.25 -10.33 1.21
CA VAL A 69 -17.32 -9.33 0.69
C VAL A 69 -16.93 -9.65 -0.76
N ARG A 70 -16.93 -8.64 -1.62
CA ARG A 70 -16.51 -8.78 -3.02
C ARG A 70 -15.11 -8.24 -3.21
N PHE A 71 -14.21 -9.08 -3.73
CA PHE A 71 -12.82 -8.73 -4.02
C PHE A 71 -12.61 -8.50 -5.51
N HIS A 72 -11.81 -7.49 -5.81
CA HIS A 72 -11.38 -7.16 -7.16
C HIS A 72 -9.89 -6.84 -7.13
N THR A 73 -9.13 -7.44 -8.03
CA THR A 73 -7.70 -7.16 -8.16
C THR A 73 -7.49 -5.85 -8.92
N GLU A 74 -6.75 -4.92 -8.31
CA GLU A 74 -6.40 -3.62 -8.87
C GLU A 74 -4.88 -3.53 -9.02
N ALA A 75 -4.39 -3.60 -10.26
CA ALA A 75 -2.96 -3.63 -10.56
C ALA A 75 -2.21 -2.37 -10.08
N ARG A 76 -2.87 -1.22 -10.12
CA ARG A 76 -2.30 0.07 -9.70
C ARG A 76 -2.08 0.18 -8.19
N LEU A 77 -2.59 -0.77 -7.39
CA LEU A 77 -2.34 -0.88 -5.95
C LEU A 77 -1.09 -1.72 -5.60
N ALA A 78 -0.32 -2.19 -6.60
CA ALA A 78 0.97 -2.83 -6.36
C ALA A 78 1.94 -1.86 -5.68
N GLU A 79 2.89 -2.40 -4.90
CA GLU A 79 3.97 -1.60 -4.32
C GLU A 79 4.89 -1.06 -5.41
N MET A 80 5.67 -0.03 -5.09
CA MET A 80 6.64 0.56 -6.00
C MET A 80 7.64 -0.49 -6.48
N ASN A 81 7.92 -0.49 -7.80
CA ASN A 81 8.92 -1.37 -8.38
C ASN A 81 10.31 -0.72 -8.26
N PHE A 82 11.18 -1.33 -7.46
CA PHE A 82 12.57 -0.89 -7.26
C PHE A 82 13.55 -1.54 -8.24
N GLY A 83 13.04 -2.22 -9.28
CA GLY A 83 13.86 -2.79 -10.33
C GLY A 83 14.96 -3.73 -9.83
N SER A 84 16.19 -3.52 -10.28
CA SER A 84 17.35 -4.36 -9.95
C SER A 84 17.76 -4.31 -8.46
N TRP A 85 17.23 -3.38 -7.67
CA TRP A 85 17.49 -3.35 -6.22
C TRP A 85 16.67 -4.38 -5.46
N GLU A 86 15.60 -4.89 -6.03
CA GLU A 86 14.73 -5.85 -5.35
C GLU A 86 15.44 -7.18 -5.08
N GLY A 87 15.26 -7.70 -3.87
CA GLY A 87 15.95 -8.88 -3.39
C GLY A 87 17.34 -8.62 -2.81
N GLN A 88 17.89 -7.44 -3.00
CA GLN A 88 19.17 -7.03 -2.42
C GLN A 88 18.96 -6.40 -1.04
N ARG A 89 19.98 -6.44 -0.18
CA ARG A 89 19.94 -5.70 1.07
C ARG A 89 20.19 -4.21 0.81
N TRP A 90 19.51 -3.35 1.55
CA TRP A 90 19.69 -1.90 1.44
C TRP A 90 21.14 -1.46 1.74
N ASP A 91 21.83 -2.17 2.64
CA ASP A 91 23.20 -1.85 3.08
C ASP A 91 24.30 -2.31 2.11
N VAL A 92 23.97 -3.05 1.05
CA VAL A 92 24.91 -3.44 -0.02
C VAL A 92 24.73 -2.63 -1.31
N LEU A 93 23.68 -1.80 -1.39
CA LEU A 93 23.49 -0.89 -2.52
C LEU A 93 24.54 0.20 -2.49
N LEU A 94 24.99 0.62 -3.67
CA LEU A 94 26.06 1.61 -3.77
C LEU A 94 25.59 2.98 -3.27
N PRO A 95 26.39 3.71 -2.48
CA PRO A 95 26.03 5.05 -2.02
C PRO A 95 25.67 6.01 -3.16
N GLU A 96 26.40 5.92 -4.28
CA GLU A 96 26.13 6.74 -5.48
C GLU A 96 24.74 6.51 -6.08
N ASP A 97 24.18 5.32 -5.97
CA ASP A 97 22.80 5.02 -6.42
C ASP A 97 21.77 5.71 -5.53
N PHE A 98 22.01 5.72 -4.20
CA PHE A 98 21.18 6.46 -3.26
C PHE A 98 21.27 7.97 -3.47
N ASP A 99 22.48 8.48 -3.71
CA ASP A 99 22.72 9.89 -3.99
C ASP A 99 21.99 10.31 -5.29
N ALA A 100 22.06 9.48 -6.34
CA ALA A 100 21.34 9.72 -7.58
C ALA A 100 19.82 9.77 -7.35
N TRP A 101 19.26 8.82 -6.57
CA TRP A 101 17.84 8.81 -6.25
C TRP A 101 17.43 10.01 -5.38
N THR A 102 18.20 10.35 -4.35
CA THR A 102 17.86 11.47 -3.45
C THR A 102 18.00 12.83 -4.12
N ASN A 103 18.93 12.98 -5.08
CA ASN A 103 19.13 14.21 -5.85
C ASN A 103 18.01 14.46 -6.88
N ASP A 104 17.41 13.40 -7.42
CA ASP A 104 16.25 13.49 -8.31
C ASP A 104 15.14 12.54 -7.83
N PHE A 105 14.68 12.74 -6.59
CA PHE A 105 13.76 11.84 -5.91
C PHE A 105 12.48 11.58 -6.69
N TRP A 106 12.01 12.55 -7.44
CA TRP A 106 10.74 12.47 -8.15
C TRP A 106 10.82 11.72 -9.46
N HIS A 107 11.90 11.92 -10.25
CA HIS A 107 12.00 11.37 -11.61
C HIS A 107 12.99 10.21 -11.77
N TYR A 108 13.91 10.05 -10.82
CA TYR A 108 14.88 8.97 -10.90
C TYR A 108 14.20 7.60 -10.89
N ARG A 109 14.56 6.75 -11.85
CA ARG A 109 14.05 5.38 -11.94
C ARG A 109 14.93 4.44 -11.14
N VAL A 110 14.47 4.09 -9.96
CA VAL A 110 15.24 3.25 -9.04
C VAL A 110 15.47 1.87 -9.64
N GLY A 111 16.74 1.48 -9.81
CA GLY A 111 17.11 0.18 -10.37
C GLY A 111 16.49 -0.11 -11.74
N ASP A 112 16.27 0.90 -12.59
CA ASP A 112 15.52 0.83 -13.84
C ASP A 112 14.03 0.40 -13.68
N GLY A 113 13.54 0.42 -12.47
CA GLY A 113 12.15 0.14 -12.13
C GLY A 113 11.24 1.36 -12.32
N GLU A 114 10.52 1.72 -11.28
CA GLU A 114 9.56 2.82 -11.27
C GLU A 114 10.18 4.09 -10.67
N CYS A 115 9.80 5.27 -11.15
CA CYS A 115 10.08 6.53 -10.45
C CYS A 115 8.92 6.89 -9.51
N VAL A 116 9.19 7.76 -8.52
CA VAL A 116 8.16 8.20 -7.56
C VAL A 116 7.00 8.90 -8.27
N ALA A 117 7.27 9.69 -9.32
CA ALA A 117 6.25 10.35 -10.12
C ALA A 117 5.25 9.36 -10.74
N GLY A 118 5.75 8.30 -11.38
CA GLY A 118 4.89 7.25 -11.98
C GLY A 118 4.09 6.51 -10.91
N PHE A 119 4.76 6.17 -9.80
CA PHE A 119 4.13 5.51 -8.66
C PHE A 119 2.98 6.33 -8.06
N VAL A 120 3.22 7.61 -7.74
CA VAL A 120 2.20 8.51 -7.20
C VAL A 120 1.10 8.76 -8.23
N GLY A 121 1.44 8.86 -9.52
CA GLY A 121 0.47 9.04 -10.59
C GLY A 121 -0.56 7.91 -10.62
N ARG A 122 -0.11 6.62 -10.68
CA ARG A 122 -1.04 5.49 -10.74
C ARG A 122 -1.87 5.29 -9.46
N VAL A 123 -1.30 5.61 -8.29
CA VAL A 123 -2.05 5.60 -7.03
C VAL A 123 -3.08 6.74 -7.02
N GLY A 124 -2.72 7.90 -7.58
CA GLY A 124 -3.60 9.06 -7.73
C GLY A 124 -4.83 8.76 -8.57
N ASP A 125 -4.67 8.06 -9.70
CA ASP A 125 -5.77 7.65 -10.55
C ASP A 125 -6.80 6.79 -9.78
N VAL A 126 -6.31 5.77 -9.04
CA VAL A 126 -7.20 4.92 -8.21
C VAL A 126 -7.85 5.72 -7.09
N TRP A 127 -7.11 6.67 -6.50
CA TRP A 127 -7.65 7.54 -5.46
C TRP A 127 -8.79 8.41 -5.96
N ASP A 128 -8.62 9.06 -7.12
CA ASP A 128 -9.64 9.93 -7.71
C ASP A 128 -10.89 9.14 -8.11
N GLU A 129 -10.71 7.95 -8.69
CA GLU A 129 -11.81 7.03 -8.98
C GLU A 129 -12.56 6.63 -7.70
N ALA A 130 -11.83 6.29 -6.62
CA ALA A 130 -12.43 5.92 -5.35
C ALA A 130 -13.18 7.07 -4.69
N VAL A 131 -12.65 8.29 -4.76
CA VAL A 131 -13.32 9.50 -4.25
C VAL A 131 -14.58 9.81 -5.06
N ALA A 132 -14.49 9.74 -6.39
CA ALA A 132 -15.63 9.99 -7.29
C ALA A 132 -16.75 8.94 -7.12
N ALA A 133 -16.38 7.67 -6.87
CA ALA A 133 -17.34 6.59 -6.65
C ALA A 133 -17.83 6.48 -5.21
N SER A 134 -17.40 7.37 -4.31
CA SER A 134 -17.76 7.30 -2.89
C SER A 134 -19.23 7.59 -2.67
N LEU A 135 -19.94 6.63 -2.09
CA LEU A 135 -21.32 6.79 -1.63
C LEU A 135 -21.34 7.02 -0.11
N PRO A 136 -22.29 7.83 0.40
CA PRO A 136 -22.45 7.99 1.84
C PRO A 136 -22.69 6.64 2.52
N GLY A 137 -21.89 6.34 3.56
CA GLY A 137 -22.02 5.12 4.34
C GLY A 137 -21.36 3.87 3.74
N VAL A 138 -20.89 3.91 2.47
CA VAL A 138 -20.21 2.77 1.83
C VAL A 138 -18.73 3.04 1.75
N PRO A 139 -17.88 2.33 2.52
CA PRO A 139 -16.44 2.52 2.46
C PRO A 139 -15.83 1.85 1.23
N GLN A 140 -14.78 2.46 0.69
CA GLN A 140 -13.85 1.85 -0.25
C GLN A 140 -12.71 1.22 0.57
N ILE A 141 -12.31 0.00 0.26
CA ILE A 141 -11.29 -0.72 1.02
C ILE A 141 -10.18 -1.17 0.08
N TRP A 142 -8.94 -0.87 0.43
CA TRP A 142 -7.77 -1.29 -0.31
C TRP A 142 -6.89 -2.21 0.54
N LEU A 143 -6.64 -3.43 0.08
CA LEU A 143 -5.60 -4.29 0.61
C LEU A 143 -4.33 -4.05 -0.18
N THR A 144 -3.34 -3.41 0.43
CA THR A 144 -2.19 -2.85 -0.28
C THR A 144 -0.93 -2.77 0.60
N HIS A 145 -0.04 -1.83 0.33
CA HIS A 145 1.33 -1.74 0.82
C HIS A 145 1.61 -0.39 1.47
N ALA A 146 2.73 -0.31 2.20
CA ALA A 146 3.12 0.90 2.92
C ALA A 146 3.37 2.10 1.99
N GLY A 147 4.05 1.88 0.84
CA GLY A 147 4.31 2.94 -0.13
C GLY A 147 3.02 3.50 -0.73
N VAL A 148 2.10 2.63 -1.15
CA VAL A 148 0.78 3.04 -1.67
C VAL A 148 0.00 3.84 -0.62
N ILE A 149 0.02 3.42 0.66
CA ILE A 149 -0.66 4.14 1.74
C ILE A 149 -0.03 5.53 1.96
N ARG A 150 1.29 5.65 1.87
CA ARG A 150 2.00 6.94 1.94
C ARG A 150 1.65 7.84 0.77
N ALA A 151 1.64 7.31 -0.46
CA ALA A 151 1.22 8.03 -1.65
C ALA A 151 -0.24 8.52 -1.53
N ALA A 152 -1.15 7.65 -1.10
CA ALA A 152 -2.55 8.01 -0.86
C ALA A 152 -2.70 9.14 0.18
N ARG A 153 -1.88 9.13 1.24
CA ARG A 153 -1.86 10.22 2.23
C ARG A 153 -1.40 11.55 1.64
N LEU A 154 -0.36 11.52 0.83
CA LEU A 154 0.15 12.69 0.13
C LEU A 154 -0.96 13.28 -0.76
N ILE A 155 -1.57 12.44 -1.59
CA ILE A 155 -2.66 12.82 -2.50
C ILE A 155 -3.86 13.40 -1.73
N ALA A 156 -4.24 12.76 -0.63
CA ALA A 156 -5.33 13.22 0.24
C ALA A 156 -5.08 14.59 0.89
N SER A 157 -3.80 14.97 1.08
CA SER A 157 -3.42 16.32 1.55
C SER A 157 -3.41 17.37 0.45
N GLY A 158 -3.75 17.01 -0.79
CA GLY A 158 -3.72 17.91 -1.95
C GLY A 158 -2.35 17.98 -2.65
N GLN A 159 -1.37 17.19 -2.21
CA GLN A 159 -0.03 17.16 -2.80
C GLN A 159 0.07 16.01 -3.79
N ARG A 160 0.54 16.31 -4.99
CA ARG A 160 0.73 15.29 -6.05
C ARG A 160 2.15 15.24 -6.57
N GLU A 161 3.03 16.02 -6.01
CA GLU A 161 4.45 16.09 -6.34
C GLU A 161 5.26 16.21 -5.05
N VAL A 162 6.37 15.51 -4.97
CA VAL A 162 7.33 15.55 -3.87
C VAL A 162 8.74 15.64 -4.46
N ARG A 163 9.38 16.77 -4.28
CA ARG A 163 10.72 17.02 -4.87
C ARG A 163 11.86 16.47 -4.03
N SER A 164 11.62 16.23 -2.76
CA SER A 164 12.64 15.75 -1.83
C SER A 164 12.16 14.54 -1.04
N ALA A 165 13.05 13.59 -0.79
CA ALA A 165 12.76 12.42 0.03
C ALA A 165 12.32 12.77 1.47
N VAL A 166 12.72 13.93 2.00
CA VAL A 166 12.31 14.40 3.34
C VAL A 166 10.83 14.76 3.42
N ASP A 167 10.22 15.12 2.28
CA ASP A 167 8.80 15.47 2.20
C ASP A 167 7.91 14.21 2.00
N TRP A 168 8.54 13.05 1.76
CA TRP A 168 7.79 11.79 1.62
C TRP A 168 7.21 11.36 2.97
N PRO A 169 5.92 11.01 3.07
CA PRO A 169 5.30 10.61 4.33
C PRO A 169 6.02 9.41 4.97
N ALA A 170 6.65 9.61 6.12
CA ALA A 170 7.40 8.54 6.81
C ALA A 170 6.47 7.46 7.39
N ALA A 171 5.30 7.86 7.93
CA ALA A 171 4.42 6.96 8.65
C ALA A 171 3.50 6.15 7.72
N ALA A 172 3.31 4.87 8.06
CA ALA A 172 2.32 3.96 7.51
C ALA A 172 1.79 3.05 8.63
N PRO A 173 0.65 2.34 8.45
CA PRO A 173 0.21 1.35 9.42
C PRO A 173 1.20 0.20 9.53
N GLY A 174 1.24 -0.47 10.68
CA GLY A 174 1.96 -1.73 10.87
C GLY A 174 1.41 -2.83 9.95
N PHE A 175 2.12 -3.95 9.84
CA PHE A 175 1.65 -5.10 9.08
C PHE A 175 0.31 -5.62 9.63
N GLY A 176 -0.64 -5.89 8.74
CA GLY A 176 -2.00 -6.32 9.10
C GLY A 176 -2.91 -5.21 9.66
N GLN A 177 -2.38 -4.00 9.83
CA GLN A 177 -3.14 -2.86 10.36
C GLN A 177 -3.71 -1.98 9.24
N SER A 178 -4.62 -1.09 9.60
CA SER A 178 -5.28 -0.18 8.67
C SER A 178 -5.36 1.25 9.19
N TRP A 179 -5.47 2.17 8.24
CA TRP A 179 -5.88 3.55 8.46
C TRP A 179 -7.13 3.86 7.66
N ARG A 180 -7.95 4.76 8.19
CA ARG A 180 -9.19 5.18 7.55
C ARG A 180 -9.12 6.67 7.23
N TYR A 181 -9.36 7.00 5.97
CA TYR A 181 -9.53 8.37 5.52
C TYR A 181 -11.01 8.74 5.53
N LEU A 182 -11.34 9.77 6.28
CA LEU A 182 -12.66 10.39 6.26
C LEU A 182 -12.62 11.59 5.33
N ALA A 183 -13.67 11.83 4.56
CA ALA A 183 -13.82 13.07 3.80
C ALA A 183 -13.61 14.26 4.75
N SER A 184 -12.83 15.27 4.34
CA SER A 184 -12.35 16.41 5.14
C SER A 184 -10.93 16.26 5.74
N SER A 185 -10.07 15.45 5.12
CA SER A 185 -8.64 15.31 5.50
C SER A 185 -8.37 14.72 6.89
N VAL A 186 -9.35 14.02 7.47
CA VAL A 186 -9.19 13.36 8.76
C VAL A 186 -8.73 11.91 8.58
N TRP A 187 -7.64 11.55 9.23
CA TRP A 187 -7.12 10.19 9.29
C TRP A 187 -7.37 9.55 10.66
N LEU A 188 -8.02 8.40 10.66
CA LEU A 188 -8.16 7.59 11.86
C LEU A 188 -7.21 6.39 11.77
N LYS A 189 -6.40 6.23 12.80
CA LYS A 189 -5.59 5.00 12.99
C LYS A 189 -6.46 4.01 13.76
N ASP A 190 -6.46 2.75 13.33
CA ASP A 190 -7.07 1.73 14.14
C ASP A 190 -6.26 1.58 15.45
N ALA A 191 -6.96 1.53 16.58
CA ALA A 191 -6.35 1.12 17.83
C ALA A 191 -5.84 -0.33 17.65
N GLY A 192 -4.58 -0.55 17.97
CA GLY A 192 -3.95 -1.87 17.93
C GLY A 192 -4.58 -2.83 18.92
#